data_61767959652735cb501005b9e49af582
#
_entry.id   61767959652735cb501005b9e49af582
#
_cell.length_a   1.000
_cell.length_b   1.000
_cell.length_c   1.000
_cell.angle_alpha   90.00
_cell.angle_beta   90.00
_cell.angle_gamma   90.00
#
_symmetry.space_group_name_H-M   'P 1'
#
loop_
_entity.id
_entity.type
_entity.pdbx_description
1 polymer ?
#
loop_
_entity_poly.entity_id
_entity_poly.type
_entity_poly.pdbx_seq_one_letter_code
_entity_poly.pdbx_strand_id
1 'polypeptide(L)'
;LLPHEATIVSHGGLTYGGLLLAKKTTAEEVRDMLKSTADYYIAKGYKQLIYKPIPYIYHRYSTQEELYWLFRAKGQLISRALSSTISLTDPLTFSELRRRKVKKAKKNALAIRRGDEQMLVDFWNLLTATLKSYHQVAPVHNIDEILRLRSLFPKEISAFCMYEGEQLVAGTLLYIAGQTVHAQYIAASERGRMEGALDFLFDQLIEKYRNEGKTYFDFGISTEQQGTILNQGLLFQKEGFGGRGVCYDAYSVELENLCTFLS
;
A
#
# COMPACT_ATOMS: atom_id res chain seq x y z
N LEU A 1 7.89 15.25 -6.21
CA LEU A 1 9.19 15.90 -6.46
C LEU A 1 9.76 15.33 -7.75
N LEU A 2 9.97 16.18 -8.76
CA LEU A 2 10.83 15.84 -9.88
C LEU A 2 12.27 15.87 -9.34
N PRO A 3 13.08 14.81 -9.50
CA PRO A 3 14.46 14.84 -9.07
C PRO A 3 15.22 15.91 -9.84
N HIS A 4 16.04 16.70 -9.14
CA HIS A 4 17.05 17.53 -9.78
C HIS A 4 18.01 16.62 -10.57
N GLU A 5 18.68 17.15 -11.61
CA GLU A 5 19.55 16.37 -12.51
C GLU A 5 20.63 15.52 -11.80
N ALA A 6 20.96 15.85 -10.52
CA ALA A 6 21.93 15.12 -9.71
C ALA A 6 21.29 14.28 -8.56
N THR A 7 19.99 13.99 -8.64
CA THR A 7 19.26 13.23 -7.60
C THR A 7 18.85 11.86 -8.11
N ILE A 8 19.10 10.81 -7.31
CA ILE A 8 18.55 9.49 -7.55
C ILE A 8 17.38 9.24 -6.58
N VAL A 9 16.46 8.38 -7.00
CA VAL A 9 15.31 7.98 -6.18
C VAL A 9 15.29 6.46 -6.08
N SER A 10 15.22 5.93 -4.86
CA SER A 10 15.02 4.49 -4.67
C SER A 10 13.65 4.11 -5.22
N HIS A 11 13.63 3.39 -6.36
CA HIS A 11 12.42 2.99 -7.09
C HIS A 11 11.43 4.13 -7.37
N GLY A 12 11.79 5.03 -8.28
CA GLY A 12 11.06 6.28 -8.58
C GLY A 12 9.56 6.12 -8.85
N GLY A 13 9.12 5.05 -9.48
CA GLY A 13 7.71 4.76 -9.76
C GLY A 13 6.93 4.05 -8.65
N LEU A 14 7.58 3.62 -7.56
CA LEU A 14 6.95 2.86 -6.49
C LEU A 14 6.68 3.72 -5.25
N THR A 15 5.69 3.30 -4.46
CA THR A 15 5.33 3.94 -3.18
C THR A 15 6.48 3.86 -2.18
N TYR A 16 7.17 2.73 -2.15
CA TYR A 16 8.37 2.46 -1.35
C TYR A 16 9.32 1.55 -2.12
N GLY A 17 10.59 1.50 -1.71
CA GLY A 17 11.60 0.70 -2.39
C GLY A 17 12.97 0.91 -1.76
N GLY A 18 13.16 0.38 -0.56
CA GLY A 18 14.42 0.37 0.18
C GLY A 18 15.27 -0.87 -0.12
N LEU A 19 16.23 -1.13 0.75
CA LEU A 19 17.05 -2.34 0.72
C LEU A 19 16.21 -3.57 1.01
N LEU A 20 16.48 -4.66 0.30
CA LEU A 20 15.93 -5.98 0.60
C LEU A 20 16.98 -6.76 1.41
N LEU A 21 16.69 -6.95 2.69
CA LEU A 21 17.64 -7.54 3.63
C LEU A 21 17.43 -9.05 3.77
N ALA A 22 18.54 -9.78 3.79
CA ALA A 22 18.53 -11.21 4.10
C ALA A 22 18.31 -11.43 5.61
N LYS A 23 17.85 -12.63 6.01
CA LYS A 23 17.51 -12.96 7.41
C LYS A 23 18.61 -12.66 8.43
N LYS A 24 19.87 -12.76 8.02
CA LYS A 24 21.03 -12.61 8.92
C LYS A 24 21.78 -11.30 8.70
N THR A 25 21.24 -10.40 7.87
CA THR A 25 21.89 -9.10 7.62
C THR A 25 21.97 -8.31 8.91
N THR A 26 23.17 -7.86 9.24
CA THR A 26 23.47 -7.08 10.43
C THR A 26 23.34 -5.59 10.16
N ALA A 27 23.26 -4.78 11.23
CA ALA A 27 23.22 -3.32 11.10
C ALA A 27 24.48 -2.77 10.40
N GLU A 28 25.65 -3.34 10.68
CA GLU A 28 26.89 -2.92 10.00
C GLU A 28 26.89 -3.23 8.51
N GLU A 29 26.38 -4.39 8.11
CA GLU A 29 26.22 -4.73 6.68
C GLU A 29 25.25 -3.76 5.98
N VAL A 30 24.17 -3.33 6.65
CA VAL A 30 23.25 -2.31 6.10
C VAL A 30 23.98 -0.97 5.92
N ARG A 31 24.83 -0.56 6.87
CA ARG A 31 25.71 0.59 6.73
C ARG A 31 26.57 0.49 5.47
N ASP A 32 27.24 -0.65 5.33
CA ASP A 32 28.18 -0.86 4.23
C ASP A 32 27.48 -0.90 2.86
N MET A 33 26.24 -1.43 2.82
CA MET A 33 25.39 -1.37 1.62
C MET A 33 25.03 0.07 1.26
N LEU A 34 24.63 0.89 2.23
CA LEU A 34 24.29 2.30 1.99
C LEU A 34 25.53 3.09 1.54
N LYS A 35 26.69 2.88 2.18
CA LYS A 35 27.96 3.48 1.79
C LYS A 35 28.37 3.08 0.37
N SER A 36 28.36 1.79 0.05
CA SER A 36 28.71 1.30 -1.28
C SER A 36 27.76 1.86 -2.37
N THR A 37 26.47 2.02 -2.02
CA THR A 37 25.49 2.67 -2.90
C THR A 37 25.87 4.13 -3.14
N ALA A 38 26.25 4.86 -2.09
CA ALA A 38 26.67 6.26 -2.20
C ALA A 38 27.93 6.39 -3.05
N ASP A 39 28.97 5.61 -2.77
CA ASP A 39 30.23 5.62 -3.54
C ASP A 39 29.98 5.40 -5.03
N TYR A 40 29.13 4.41 -5.36
CA TYR A 40 28.78 4.10 -6.76
C TYR A 40 28.10 5.25 -7.48
N TYR A 41 27.16 5.94 -6.82
CA TYR A 41 26.41 7.01 -7.46
C TYR A 41 27.15 8.35 -7.45
N ILE A 42 28.00 8.62 -6.45
CA ILE A 42 28.93 9.76 -6.46
C ILE A 42 29.88 9.67 -7.66
N ALA A 43 30.44 8.49 -7.93
CA ALA A 43 31.30 8.25 -9.10
C ALA A 43 30.59 8.49 -10.44
N LYS A 44 29.25 8.48 -10.46
CA LYS A 44 28.41 8.83 -11.62
C LYS A 44 27.92 10.26 -11.64
N GLY A 45 28.37 11.11 -10.71
CA GLY A 45 28.05 12.52 -10.64
C GLY A 45 26.75 12.85 -9.90
N TYR A 46 26.10 11.87 -9.25
CA TYR A 46 24.95 12.14 -8.39
C TYR A 46 25.39 12.71 -7.04
N LYS A 47 24.52 13.52 -6.43
CA LYS A 47 24.78 14.19 -5.15
C LYS A 47 23.81 13.80 -4.06
N GLN A 48 22.57 13.48 -4.41
CA GLN A 48 21.47 13.29 -3.47
C GLN A 48 20.73 11.97 -3.75
N LEU A 49 20.30 11.33 -2.67
CA LEU A 49 19.43 10.15 -2.69
C LEU A 49 18.10 10.50 -2.01
N ILE A 50 17.00 10.30 -2.73
CA ILE A 50 15.67 10.16 -2.12
C ILE A 50 15.44 8.69 -1.82
N TYR A 51 15.41 8.35 -0.54
CA TYR A 51 15.26 6.99 -0.06
C TYR A 51 13.86 6.76 0.51
N LYS A 52 13.17 5.74 0.01
CA LYS A 52 11.82 5.37 0.45
C LYS A 52 11.86 4.00 1.13
N PRO A 53 12.06 3.93 2.46
CA PRO A 53 12.15 2.66 3.18
C PRO A 53 10.87 1.83 2.99
N ILE A 54 11.04 0.53 3.01
CA ILE A 54 9.90 -0.40 2.99
C ILE A 54 9.22 -0.33 4.36
N PRO A 55 7.88 -0.09 4.44
CA PRO A 55 7.19 -0.10 5.72
C PRO A 55 7.29 -1.45 6.44
N TYR A 56 7.48 -1.43 7.75
CA TYR A 56 7.75 -2.62 8.55
C TYR A 56 6.72 -3.75 8.41
N ILE A 57 5.48 -3.42 8.06
CA ILE A 57 4.41 -4.41 7.84
C ILE A 57 4.70 -5.37 6.68
N TYR A 58 5.59 -4.98 5.75
CA TYR A 58 6.03 -5.82 4.63
C TYR A 58 7.31 -6.60 4.92
N HIS A 59 7.95 -6.34 6.06
CA HIS A 59 9.14 -7.05 6.47
C HIS A 59 8.82 -8.46 6.94
N ARG A 60 9.62 -9.43 6.53
CA ARG A 60 9.56 -10.79 7.07
C ARG A 60 10.08 -10.87 8.50
N TYR A 61 11.04 -10.04 8.83
CA TYR A 61 11.62 -9.82 10.16
C TYR A 61 11.62 -8.33 10.44
N SER A 62 11.37 -7.93 11.68
CA SER A 62 11.45 -6.52 12.08
C SER A 62 12.88 -6.02 11.86
N THR A 63 13.07 -5.20 10.85
CA THR A 63 14.36 -4.61 10.44
C THR A 63 14.15 -3.15 10.12
N GLN A 64 14.87 -2.26 10.77
CA GLN A 64 14.80 -0.81 10.55
C GLN A 64 16.20 -0.17 10.66
N GLU A 65 17.25 -0.95 10.47
CA GLU A 65 18.64 -0.52 10.57
C GLU A 65 18.95 0.61 9.59
N GLU A 66 18.31 0.60 8.42
CA GLU A 66 18.43 1.66 7.41
C GLU A 66 17.97 3.02 7.93
N LEU A 67 16.90 3.07 8.77
CA LEU A 67 16.42 4.32 9.36
C LEU A 67 17.43 4.90 10.35
N TYR A 68 18.10 4.04 11.12
CA TYR A 68 19.18 4.47 12.01
C TYR A 68 20.34 5.07 11.22
N TRP A 69 20.77 4.42 10.14
CA TRP A 69 21.88 4.92 9.34
C TRP A 69 21.53 6.17 8.53
N LEU A 70 20.30 6.31 8.05
CA LEU A 70 19.81 7.55 7.45
C LEU A 70 19.85 8.71 8.46
N PHE A 71 19.42 8.46 9.70
CA PHE A 71 19.54 9.45 10.79
C PHE A 71 20.99 9.85 11.03
N ARG A 72 21.91 8.87 11.13
CA ARG A 72 23.35 9.12 11.33
C ARG A 72 23.94 9.94 10.18
N ALA A 73 23.52 9.69 8.96
CA ALA A 73 23.92 10.43 7.75
C ALA A 73 23.20 11.78 7.59
N LYS A 74 22.49 12.28 8.60
CA LYS A 74 21.70 13.52 8.57
C LYS A 74 20.62 13.53 7.48
N GLY A 75 20.05 12.38 7.16
CA GLY A 75 18.91 12.25 6.26
C GLY A 75 17.71 13.02 6.79
N GLN A 76 17.07 13.80 5.91
CA GLN A 76 15.92 14.62 6.23
C GLN A 76 14.65 13.90 5.82
N LEU A 77 13.67 13.79 6.70
CA LEU A 77 12.33 13.32 6.39
C LEU A 77 11.62 14.38 5.51
N ILE A 78 11.36 14.04 4.24
CA ILE A 78 10.76 14.98 3.26
C ILE A 78 9.31 14.65 2.94
N SER A 79 8.85 13.44 3.28
CA SER A 79 7.46 13.02 3.10
C SER A 79 7.12 11.93 4.11
N ARG A 80 5.91 11.99 4.65
CA ARG A 80 5.34 10.96 5.51
C ARG A 80 3.87 10.77 5.18
N ALA A 81 3.54 9.69 4.51
CA ALA A 81 2.16 9.33 4.26
C ALA A 81 1.66 8.40 5.38
N LEU A 82 0.35 8.48 5.69
CA LEU A 82 -0.30 7.67 6.70
C LEU A 82 -1.18 6.62 6.04
N SER A 83 -0.77 5.35 6.14
CA SER A 83 -1.58 4.19 5.79
C SER A 83 -2.41 3.72 6.98
N SER A 84 -3.45 2.92 6.71
CA SER A 84 -4.29 2.29 7.74
C SER A 84 -4.21 0.78 7.59
N THR A 85 -3.67 0.12 8.61
CA THR A 85 -3.40 -1.33 8.61
C THR A 85 -4.10 -2.01 9.78
N ILE A 86 -4.71 -3.15 9.53
CA ILE A 86 -5.28 -4.04 10.55
C ILE A 86 -4.23 -5.08 10.91
N SER A 87 -3.98 -5.27 12.23
CA SER A 87 -3.28 -6.44 12.73
C SER A 87 -4.25 -7.64 12.73
N LEU A 88 -4.01 -8.62 11.86
CA LEU A 88 -4.88 -9.79 11.74
C LEU A 88 -4.67 -10.80 12.89
N THR A 89 -3.54 -10.70 13.59
CA THR A 89 -3.27 -11.55 14.78
C THR A 89 -4.01 -11.08 16.02
N ASP A 90 -4.31 -9.77 16.10
CA ASP A 90 -5.09 -9.16 17.19
C ASP A 90 -5.95 -8.01 16.61
N PRO A 91 -7.03 -8.32 15.86
CA PRO A 91 -7.80 -7.33 15.15
C PRO A 91 -8.73 -6.56 16.10
N LEU A 92 -8.77 -5.25 15.91
CA LEU A 92 -9.76 -4.41 16.58
C LEU A 92 -11.16 -4.68 16.02
N THR A 93 -12.15 -4.53 16.89
CA THR A 93 -13.56 -4.65 16.49
C THR A 93 -13.96 -3.53 15.52
N PHE A 94 -14.69 -3.89 14.48
CA PHE A 94 -15.29 -2.90 13.56
C PHE A 94 -16.17 -1.91 14.31
N SER A 95 -16.17 -0.67 13.87
CA SER A 95 -17.08 0.35 14.38
C SER A 95 -18.55 -0.08 14.21
N GLU A 96 -19.43 0.47 15.03
CA GLU A 96 -20.87 0.17 14.96
C GLU A 96 -21.44 0.45 13.57
N LEU A 97 -21.00 1.54 12.93
CA LEU A 97 -21.42 1.88 11.57
C LEU A 97 -21.05 0.76 10.58
N ARG A 98 -19.81 0.26 10.61
CA ARG A 98 -19.36 -0.84 9.74
C ARG A 98 -20.14 -2.12 10.00
N ARG A 99 -20.32 -2.49 11.26
CA ARG A 99 -21.11 -3.67 11.64
C ARG A 99 -22.56 -3.61 11.16
N ARG A 100 -23.21 -2.43 11.26
CA ARG A 100 -24.57 -2.24 10.73
C ARG A 100 -24.63 -2.39 9.22
N LYS A 101 -23.65 -1.84 8.49
CA LYS A 101 -23.55 -1.96 7.02
C LYS A 101 -23.29 -3.39 6.58
N VAL A 102 -22.39 -4.12 7.26
CA VAL A 102 -22.17 -5.56 7.02
C VAL A 102 -23.47 -6.35 7.21
N LYS A 103 -24.20 -6.10 8.32
CA LYS A 103 -25.48 -6.76 8.58
C LYS A 103 -26.53 -6.46 7.50
N LYS A 104 -26.58 -5.20 7.00
CA LYS A 104 -27.46 -4.82 5.90
C LYS A 104 -27.10 -5.57 4.63
N ALA A 105 -25.83 -5.57 4.24
CA ALA A 105 -25.35 -6.21 3.02
C ALA A 105 -25.60 -7.74 3.01
N LYS A 106 -25.39 -8.40 4.16
CA LYS A 106 -25.70 -9.84 4.33
C LYS A 106 -27.18 -10.16 4.08
N LYS A 107 -28.11 -9.25 4.38
CA LYS A 107 -29.55 -9.46 4.14
C LYS A 107 -29.94 -9.31 2.66
N ASN A 108 -29.15 -8.56 1.88
CA ASN A 108 -29.49 -8.18 0.51
C ASN A 108 -28.87 -9.14 -0.54
N ALA A 109 -28.56 -10.37 -0.13
CA ALA A 109 -28.05 -11.44 -1.00
C ALA A 109 -26.86 -11.03 -1.89
N LEU A 110 -25.98 -10.15 -1.40
CA LEU A 110 -24.75 -9.81 -2.07
C LEU A 110 -23.80 -11.01 -2.10
N ALA A 111 -23.24 -11.32 -3.27
CA ALA A 111 -22.32 -12.42 -3.47
C ALA A 111 -20.88 -11.94 -3.78
N ILE A 112 -19.90 -12.54 -3.11
CA ILE A 112 -18.47 -12.31 -3.42
C ILE A 112 -18.04 -13.34 -4.47
N ARG A 113 -17.39 -12.85 -5.52
CA ARG A 113 -16.71 -13.70 -6.50
C ARG A 113 -15.23 -13.32 -6.55
N ARG A 114 -14.36 -14.32 -6.63
CA ARG A 114 -12.93 -14.11 -6.91
C ARG A 114 -12.75 -14.05 -8.42
N GLY A 115 -12.09 -12.99 -8.91
CA GLY A 115 -12.07 -12.64 -10.30
C GLY A 115 -11.13 -13.47 -11.19
N ASP A 116 -11.61 -13.81 -12.37
CA ASP A 116 -10.82 -14.08 -13.56
C ASP A 116 -10.38 -12.78 -14.24
N GLU A 117 -9.90 -12.87 -15.47
CA GLU A 117 -9.42 -11.72 -16.22
C GLU A 117 -10.57 -10.78 -16.63
N GLN A 118 -11.70 -11.33 -17.07
CA GLN A 118 -12.86 -10.53 -17.46
C GLN A 118 -13.42 -9.74 -16.27
N MET A 119 -13.50 -10.37 -15.11
CA MET A 119 -13.97 -9.71 -13.89
C MET A 119 -13.03 -8.58 -13.45
N LEU A 120 -11.72 -8.73 -13.68
CA LEU A 120 -10.76 -7.67 -13.43
C LEU A 120 -10.98 -6.47 -14.37
N VAL A 121 -11.28 -6.72 -15.65
CA VAL A 121 -11.65 -5.67 -16.61
C VAL A 121 -12.94 -4.96 -16.18
N ASP A 122 -13.98 -5.70 -15.78
CA ASP A 122 -15.24 -5.14 -15.30
C ASP A 122 -15.05 -4.29 -14.03
N PHE A 123 -14.23 -4.77 -13.08
CA PHE A 123 -13.84 -4.00 -11.91
C PHE A 123 -13.06 -2.73 -12.28
N TRP A 124 -12.18 -2.79 -13.28
CA TRP A 124 -11.42 -1.64 -13.73
C TRP A 124 -12.32 -0.55 -14.34
N ASN A 125 -13.35 -0.96 -15.08
CA ASN A 125 -14.37 -0.04 -15.59
C ASN A 125 -15.15 0.63 -14.45
N LEU A 126 -15.55 -0.12 -13.42
CA LEU A 126 -16.19 0.42 -12.22
C LEU A 126 -15.25 1.41 -11.48
N LEU A 127 -13.99 1.06 -11.29
CA LEU A 127 -12.99 1.90 -10.66
C LEU A 127 -12.80 3.21 -11.43
N THR A 128 -12.61 3.13 -12.74
CA THR A 128 -12.42 4.30 -13.61
C THR A 128 -13.62 5.24 -13.57
N ALA A 129 -14.82 4.70 -13.67
CA ALA A 129 -16.06 5.46 -13.57
C ALA A 129 -16.20 6.14 -12.19
N THR A 130 -15.85 5.42 -11.11
CA THR A 130 -15.89 5.93 -9.74
C THR A 130 -14.90 7.07 -9.54
N LEU A 131 -13.65 6.89 -9.93
CA LEU A 131 -12.59 7.90 -9.80
C LEU A 131 -12.92 9.16 -10.61
N LYS A 132 -13.42 9.00 -11.83
CA LYS A 132 -13.86 10.12 -12.68
C LYS A 132 -15.01 10.90 -12.04
N SER A 133 -16.02 10.21 -11.49
CA SER A 133 -17.22 10.86 -10.93
C SER A 133 -16.96 11.61 -9.62
N TYR A 134 -16.07 11.07 -8.75
CA TYR A 134 -15.89 11.61 -7.39
C TYR A 134 -14.59 12.39 -7.21
N HIS A 135 -13.58 12.13 -8.01
CA HIS A 135 -12.24 12.72 -7.83
C HIS A 135 -11.71 13.41 -9.08
N GLN A 136 -12.38 13.26 -10.24
CA GLN A 136 -11.97 13.79 -11.54
C GLN A 136 -10.55 13.34 -11.95
N VAL A 137 -10.15 12.14 -11.51
CA VAL A 137 -8.86 11.52 -11.84
C VAL A 137 -9.06 10.15 -12.50
N ALA A 138 -8.01 9.65 -13.14
CA ALA A 138 -7.92 8.29 -13.65
C ALA A 138 -7.09 7.40 -12.69
N PRO A 139 -7.22 6.06 -12.76
CA PRO A 139 -6.30 5.16 -12.09
C PRO A 139 -4.85 5.44 -12.51
N VAL A 140 -3.89 5.25 -11.59
CA VAL A 140 -2.45 5.45 -11.88
C VAL A 140 -1.94 4.47 -12.95
N HIS A 141 -2.41 3.21 -12.90
CA HIS A 141 -2.12 2.20 -13.91
C HIS A 141 -3.27 2.12 -14.93
N ASN A 142 -2.96 1.69 -16.14
CA ASN A 142 -3.99 1.26 -17.08
C ASN A 142 -4.30 -0.24 -16.89
N ILE A 143 -5.37 -0.72 -17.53
CA ILE A 143 -5.81 -2.11 -17.37
C ILE A 143 -4.79 -3.11 -17.93
N ASP A 144 -4.11 -2.78 -19.03
CA ASP A 144 -3.12 -3.68 -19.65
C ASP A 144 -1.91 -3.88 -18.74
N GLU A 145 -1.47 -2.83 -18.04
CA GLU A 145 -0.42 -2.91 -17.03
C GLU A 145 -0.82 -3.85 -15.88
N ILE A 146 -2.05 -3.75 -15.41
CA ILE A 146 -2.57 -4.62 -14.33
C ILE A 146 -2.70 -6.07 -14.78
N LEU A 147 -3.21 -6.31 -16.00
CA LEU A 147 -3.30 -7.64 -16.57
C LEU A 147 -1.91 -8.27 -16.73
N ARG A 148 -0.94 -7.49 -17.21
CA ARG A 148 0.46 -7.91 -17.29
C ARG A 148 1.04 -8.23 -15.92
N LEU A 149 0.87 -7.35 -14.93
CA LEU A 149 1.34 -7.60 -13.56
C LEU A 149 0.73 -8.87 -12.99
N ARG A 150 -0.58 -9.06 -13.16
CA ARG A 150 -1.26 -10.27 -12.70
C ARG A 150 -0.76 -11.53 -13.41
N SER A 151 -0.44 -11.47 -14.69
CA SER A 151 0.12 -12.62 -15.41
C SER A 151 1.51 -13.01 -14.89
N LEU A 152 2.31 -12.04 -14.45
CA LEU A 152 3.62 -12.25 -13.83
C LEU A 152 3.53 -12.74 -12.38
N PHE A 153 2.50 -12.29 -11.64
CA PHE A 153 2.29 -12.54 -10.21
C PHE A 153 0.87 -13.07 -9.91
N PRO A 154 0.48 -14.25 -10.49
CA PRO A 154 -0.91 -14.72 -10.43
C PRO A 154 -1.37 -15.15 -9.04
N LYS A 155 -0.44 -15.43 -8.13
CA LYS A 155 -0.72 -15.79 -6.72
C LYS A 155 -0.81 -14.55 -5.83
N GLU A 156 -0.04 -13.53 -6.15
CA GLU A 156 0.12 -12.30 -5.38
C GLU A 156 -0.92 -11.23 -5.73
N ILE A 157 -1.49 -11.27 -6.95
CA ILE A 157 -2.46 -10.27 -7.41
C ILE A 157 -3.82 -10.93 -7.61
N SER A 158 -4.80 -10.49 -6.82
CA SER A 158 -6.16 -11.06 -6.85
C SER A 158 -7.23 -9.97 -6.81
N ALA A 159 -8.20 -10.06 -7.70
CA ALA A 159 -9.41 -9.23 -7.66
C ALA A 159 -10.54 -9.97 -6.94
N PHE A 160 -11.28 -9.24 -6.11
CA PHE A 160 -12.49 -9.71 -5.46
C PHE A 160 -13.61 -8.71 -5.74
N CYS A 161 -14.72 -9.23 -6.21
CA CYS A 161 -15.84 -8.43 -6.64
C CYS A 161 -17.12 -8.82 -5.92
N MET A 162 -17.95 -7.84 -5.64
CA MET A 162 -19.25 -8.00 -5.00
C MET A 162 -20.36 -7.77 -6.01
N TYR A 163 -21.28 -8.70 -6.08
CA TYR A 163 -22.41 -8.69 -7.02
C TYR A 163 -23.74 -8.64 -6.28
N GLU A 164 -24.68 -7.88 -6.84
CA GLU A 164 -26.10 -7.95 -6.56
C GLU A 164 -26.76 -8.61 -7.78
N GLY A 165 -27.15 -9.90 -7.67
CA GLY A 165 -27.47 -10.71 -8.85
C GLY A 165 -26.27 -10.81 -9.80
N GLU A 166 -26.43 -10.34 -11.03
CA GLU A 166 -25.35 -10.29 -12.03
C GLU A 166 -24.68 -8.90 -12.11
N GLN A 167 -25.16 -7.93 -11.35
CA GLN A 167 -24.58 -6.58 -11.38
C GLN A 167 -23.40 -6.45 -10.46
N LEU A 168 -22.24 -6.06 -10.98
CA LEU A 168 -21.06 -5.69 -10.20
C LEU A 168 -21.32 -4.38 -9.46
N VAL A 169 -21.26 -4.40 -8.13
CA VAL A 169 -21.58 -3.23 -7.28
C VAL A 169 -20.39 -2.73 -6.47
N ALA A 170 -19.38 -3.56 -6.22
CA ALA A 170 -18.15 -3.16 -5.56
C ALA A 170 -17.02 -4.14 -5.87
N GLY A 171 -15.77 -3.73 -5.59
CA GLY A 171 -14.63 -4.63 -5.72
C GLY A 171 -13.36 -4.03 -5.14
N THR A 172 -12.34 -4.87 -5.06
CA THR A 172 -10.98 -4.52 -4.68
C THR A 172 -9.97 -5.36 -5.42
N LEU A 173 -8.85 -4.75 -5.78
CA LEU A 173 -7.65 -5.44 -6.25
C LEU A 173 -6.66 -5.50 -5.08
N LEU A 174 -6.26 -6.71 -4.72
CA LEU A 174 -5.33 -6.96 -3.62
C LEU A 174 -3.96 -7.34 -4.15
N TYR A 175 -2.91 -6.82 -3.51
CA TYR A 175 -1.53 -7.26 -3.65
C TYR A 175 -1.12 -8.00 -2.37
N ILE A 176 -0.63 -9.23 -2.52
CA ILE A 176 -0.24 -10.11 -1.40
C ILE A 176 1.28 -10.17 -1.36
N ALA A 177 1.87 -9.48 -0.40
CA ALA A 177 3.32 -9.41 -0.21
C ALA A 177 3.71 -10.12 1.09
N GLY A 178 4.18 -11.36 0.99
CA GLY A 178 4.55 -12.16 2.17
C GLY A 178 3.40 -12.32 3.15
N GLN A 179 3.50 -11.69 4.30
CA GLN A 179 2.49 -11.75 5.37
C GLN A 179 1.48 -10.59 5.34
N THR A 180 1.58 -9.69 4.38
CA THR A 180 0.71 -8.50 4.25
C THR A 180 -0.18 -8.61 3.03
N VAL A 181 -1.44 -8.29 3.19
CA VAL A 181 -2.44 -8.13 2.13
C VAL A 181 -2.72 -6.66 1.98
N HIS A 182 -2.41 -6.09 0.82
CA HIS A 182 -2.60 -4.68 0.53
C HIS A 182 -3.77 -4.46 -0.43
N ALA A 183 -4.72 -3.62 -0.06
CA ALA A 183 -5.83 -3.21 -0.92
C ALA A 183 -5.38 -2.07 -1.84
N GLN A 184 -4.83 -2.44 -3.01
CA GLN A 184 -4.26 -1.50 -3.98
C GLN A 184 -5.32 -0.60 -4.61
N TYR A 185 -6.46 -1.17 -4.99
CA TYR A 185 -7.59 -0.42 -5.57
C TYR A 185 -8.90 -0.89 -4.94
N ILE A 186 -9.76 0.09 -4.65
CA ILE A 186 -11.07 -0.12 -4.01
C ILE A 186 -12.08 0.74 -4.76
N ALA A 187 -13.19 0.16 -5.19
CA ALA A 187 -14.27 0.91 -5.82
C ALA A 187 -15.64 0.33 -5.46
N ALA A 188 -16.65 1.21 -5.44
CA ALA A 188 -18.05 0.80 -5.35
C ALA A 188 -18.93 1.76 -6.15
N SER A 189 -19.94 1.22 -6.80
CA SER A 189 -21.04 1.99 -7.38
C SER A 189 -21.84 2.72 -6.29
N GLU A 190 -22.67 3.64 -6.66
CA GLU A 190 -23.60 4.29 -5.73
C GLU A 190 -24.48 3.26 -5.00
N ARG A 191 -25.03 2.29 -5.77
CA ARG A 191 -25.80 1.17 -5.22
C ARG A 191 -24.98 0.35 -4.22
N GLY A 192 -23.74 -0.02 -4.57
CA GLY A 192 -22.84 -0.77 -3.68
C GLY A 192 -22.53 -0.02 -2.37
N ARG A 193 -22.37 1.32 -2.43
CA ARG A 193 -22.18 2.14 -1.21
C ARG A 193 -23.42 2.16 -0.33
N MET A 194 -24.59 2.32 -0.93
CA MET A 194 -25.86 2.31 -0.20
C MET A 194 -26.10 0.98 0.52
N GLU A 195 -25.79 -0.12 -0.14
CA GLU A 195 -26.03 -1.48 0.38
C GLU A 195 -24.89 -1.99 1.31
N GLY A 196 -23.79 -1.24 1.47
CA GLY A 196 -22.67 -1.64 2.31
C GLY A 196 -21.82 -2.76 1.70
N ALA A 197 -21.75 -2.82 0.37
CA ALA A 197 -21.05 -3.87 -0.37
C ALA A 197 -19.57 -3.95 -0.02
N LEU A 198 -18.86 -2.81 0.09
CA LEU A 198 -17.46 -2.80 0.53
C LEU A 198 -17.30 -3.22 1.99
N ASP A 199 -18.25 -2.84 2.86
CA ASP A 199 -18.21 -3.22 4.27
C ASP A 199 -18.27 -4.75 4.41
N PHE A 200 -19.14 -5.40 3.64
CA PHE A 200 -19.26 -6.86 3.65
C PHE A 200 -18.08 -7.52 2.94
N LEU A 201 -17.60 -6.97 1.81
CA LEU A 201 -16.43 -7.48 1.12
C LEU A 201 -15.21 -7.54 2.05
N PHE A 202 -14.92 -6.44 2.75
CA PHE A 202 -13.77 -6.39 3.66
C PHE A 202 -13.98 -7.23 4.93
N ASP A 203 -15.21 -7.36 5.47
CA ASP A 203 -15.52 -8.31 6.55
C ASP A 203 -15.07 -9.73 6.17
N GLN A 204 -15.42 -10.16 4.97
CA GLN A 204 -15.09 -11.51 4.48
C GLN A 204 -13.59 -11.67 4.12
N LEU A 205 -12.99 -10.65 3.52
CA LEU A 205 -11.57 -10.70 3.13
C LEU A 205 -10.63 -10.66 4.34
N ILE A 206 -10.93 -9.85 5.35
CA ILE A 206 -10.18 -9.78 6.60
C ILE A 206 -10.23 -11.13 7.32
N GLU A 207 -11.42 -11.73 7.44
CA GLU A 207 -11.58 -13.07 8.03
C GLU A 207 -10.84 -14.14 7.22
N LYS A 208 -10.99 -14.14 5.89
CA LYS A 208 -10.28 -15.06 4.98
C LYS A 208 -8.78 -15.03 5.22
N TYR A 209 -8.17 -13.86 5.13
CA TYR A 209 -6.72 -13.74 5.22
C TYR A 209 -6.18 -13.94 6.64
N ARG A 210 -6.97 -13.65 7.66
CA ARG A 210 -6.68 -14.06 9.04
C ARG A 210 -6.60 -15.58 9.16
N ASN A 211 -7.58 -16.30 8.59
CA ASN A 211 -7.63 -17.77 8.59
C ASN A 211 -6.50 -18.39 7.74
N GLU A 212 -6.00 -17.67 6.74
CA GLU A 212 -4.82 -18.06 5.95
C GLU A 212 -3.49 -17.73 6.66
N GLY A 213 -3.52 -17.20 7.88
CA GLY A 213 -2.33 -16.90 8.68
C GLY A 213 -1.58 -15.66 8.25
N LYS A 214 -2.21 -14.74 7.51
CA LYS A 214 -1.61 -13.43 7.23
C LYS A 214 -1.57 -12.57 8.49
N THR A 215 -0.56 -11.70 8.58
CA THR A 215 -0.33 -10.86 9.76
C THR A 215 -1.01 -9.50 9.64
N TYR A 216 -1.02 -8.93 8.43
CA TYR A 216 -1.52 -7.58 8.21
C TYR A 216 -2.49 -7.50 7.03
N PHE A 217 -3.51 -6.66 7.19
CA PHE A 217 -4.37 -6.19 6.10
C PHE A 217 -4.25 -4.68 6.00
N ASP A 218 -3.63 -4.19 4.94
CA ASP A 218 -3.31 -2.78 4.73
C ASP A 218 -4.24 -2.15 3.70
N PHE A 219 -4.93 -1.08 4.08
CA PHE A 219 -5.80 -0.31 3.20
C PHE A 219 -5.09 0.77 2.38
N GLY A 220 -3.77 0.90 2.54
CA GLY A 220 -3.00 1.96 1.91
C GLY A 220 -3.21 3.35 2.54
N ILE A 221 -2.54 4.33 1.94
CA ILE A 221 -2.45 5.69 2.47
C ILE A 221 -3.78 6.44 2.44
N SER A 222 -3.94 7.37 3.40
CA SER A 222 -5.08 8.30 3.50
C SER A 222 -4.59 9.75 3.51
N THR A 223 -3.48 10.01 2.84
CA THR A 223 -2.86 11.34 2.75
C THR A 223 -2.62 11.73 1.31
N GLU A 224 -2.58 13.03 1.08
CA GLU A 224 -2.33 13.69 -0.19
C GLU A 224 -1.13 14.64 -0.06
N GLN A 225 -0.65 15.18 -1.18
CA GLN A 225 0.44 16.16 -1.21
C GLN A 225 1.65 15.76 -0.35
N GLN A 226 2.19 14.56 -0.60
CA GLN A 226 3.37 14.03 0.10
C GLN A 226 3.17 13.87 1.62
N GLY A 227 1.92 13.67 2.06
CA GLY A 227 1.60 13.46 3.47
C GLY A 227 1.18 14.71 4.24
N THR A 228 1.19 15.89 3.61
CA THR A 228 0.85 17.16 4.28
C THR A 228 -0.65 17.35 4.47
N ILE A 229 -1.48 16.69 3.66
CA ILE A 229 -2.94 16.75 3.76
C ILE A 229 -3.49 15.39 4.15
N LEU A 230 -4.26 15.33 5.23
CA LEU A 230 -4.95 14.13 5.67
C LEU A 230 -6.37 14.11 5.12
N ASN A 231 -6.70 13.08 4.34
CA ASN A 231 -8.06 12.80 3.90
C ASN A 231 -8.85 12.15 5.04
N GLN A 232 -9.51 12.98 5.85
CA GLN A 232 -10.23 12.55 7.06
C GLN A 232 -11.36 11.55 6.76
N GLY A 233 -12.06 11.70 5.63
CA GLY A 233 -13.14 10.81 5.24
C GLY A 233 -12.63 9.40 4.93
N LEU A 234 -11.52 9.31 4.21
CA LEU A 234 -10.87 8.05 3.88
C LEU A 234 -10.26 7.40 5.12
N LEU A 235 -9.61 8.17 5.99
CA LEU A 235 -9.07 7.70 7.25
C LEU A 235 -10.17 7.13 8.15
N PHE A 236 -11.25 7.89 8.37
CA PHE A 236 -12.40 7.46 9.16
C PHE A 236 -13.02 6.15 8.64
N GLN A 237 -13.07 5.98 7.32
CA GLN A 237 -13.55 4.74 6.73
C GLN A 237 -12.66 3.55 7.11
N LYS A 238 -11.34 3.68 6.96
CA LYS A 238 -10.36 2.61 7.21
C LYS A 238 -10.22 2.29 8.70
N GLU A 239 -10.21 3.32 9.56
CA GLU A 239 -10.23 3.15 11.02
C GLU A 239 -11.50 2.45 11.50
N GLY A 240 -12.62 2.69 10.82
CA GLY A 240 -13.88 2.00 11.09
C GLY A 240 -13.81 0.47 10.93
N PHE A 241 -12.90 -0.04 10.11
CA PHE A 241 -12.59 -1.47 10.00
C PHE A 241 -11.54 -1.94 11.03
N GLY A 242 -11.09 -1.10 11.93
CA GLY A 242 -10.06 -1.41 12.91
C GLY A 242 -8.64 -1.10 12.45
N GLY A 243 -8.48 -0.41 11.33
CA GLY A 243 -7.17 0.05 10.85
C GLY A 243 -6.49 1.01 11.82
N ARG A 244 -5.18 0.95 11.90
CA ARG A 244 -4.31 1.89 12.65
C ARG A 244 -3.18 2.35 11.78
N GLY A 245 -2.60 3.48 12.16
CA GLY A 245 -1.63 4.20 11.34
C GLY A 245 -0.32 3.44 11.17
N VAL A 246 0.14 3.35 9.91
CA VAL A 246 1.49 2.95 9.53
C VAL A 246 2.07 4.05 8.65
N CYS A 247 3.25 4.56 9.00
CA CYS A 247 3.91 5.61 8.23
C CYS A 247 4.63 5.04 7.01
N TYR A 248 4.48 5.73 5.89
CA TYR A 248 5.23 5.51 4.67
C TYR A 248 6.09 6.75 4.44
N ASP A 249 7.38 6.61 4.65
CA ASP A 249 8.32 7.71 4.70
C ASP A 249 9.12 7.86 3.41
N ALA A 250 9.60 9.07 3.17
CA ALA A 250 10.67 9.34 2.23
C ALA A 250 11.70 10.27 2.86
N TYR A 251 12.95 9.91 2.74
CA TYR A 251 14.10 10.67 3.23
C TYR A 251 14.90 11.22 2.06
N SER A 252 15.43 12.42 2.25
CA SER A 252 16.47 13.00 1.39
C SER A 252 17.78 12.97 2.14
N VAL A 253 18.83 12.45 1.52
CA VAL A 253 20.17 12.41 2.11
C VAL A 253 21.21 12.75 1.05
N GLU A 254 22.18 13.60 1.41
CA GLU A 254 23.37 13.86 0.59
C GLU A 254 24.24 12.61 0.56
N LEU A 255 24.64 12.16 -0.63
CA LEU A 255 25.43 10.92 -0.77
C LEU A 255 26.80 11.04 -0.04
N GLU A 256 27.41 12.23 -0.02
CA GLU A 256 28.65 12.48 0.74
C GLU A 256 28.46 12.22 2.24
N ASN A 257 27.29 12.50 2.80
CA ASN A 257 27.00 12.22 4.22
C ASN A 257 26.98 10.72 4.52
N LEU A 258 26.49 9.89 3.58
CA LEU A 258 26.54 8.43 3.72
C LEU A 258 27.98 7.91 3.74
N CYS A 259 28.90 8.57 3.03
CA CYS A 259 30.32 8.21 3.09
C CYS A 259 31.03 8.73 4.35
N THR A 260 30.74 9.96 4.76
CA THR A 260 31.45 10.66 5.85
C THR A 260 31.00 10.19 7.24
N PHE A 261 29.68 10.09 7.47
CA PHE A 261 29.12 9.79 8.80
C PHE A 261 28.89 8.31 9.05
N LEU A 262 29.08 7.46 8.04
CA LEU A 262 29.01 6.00 8.18
C LEU A 262 30.39 5.33 8.17
N SER A 263 31.46 6.13 8.22
CA SER A 263 32.86 5.65 8.31
C SER A 263 33.16 5.09 9.70
#